data_b3201ec547a6b84deb9afaca9e242b0b
#
_entry.id   b3201ec547a6b84deb9afaca9e242b0b
#
_cell.length_a   1.000
_cell.length_b   1.000
_cell.length_c   1.000
_cell.angle_alpha   90.00
_cell.angle_beta   90.00
_cell.angle_gamma   90.00
#
_symmetry.space_group_name_H-M   'P 1'
#
loop_
_entity.id
_entity.type
_entity.pdbx_description
1 polymer ?
#
loop_
_entity_poly.entity_id
_entity_poly.type
_entity_poly.pdbx_seq_one_letter_code
_entity_poly.pdbx_strand_id
1 'polypeptide(L)'
;MAAIKSCRARDRNEEGVEDEMADRSGRGIPFMSIILGIDPGSRITGYGVVRDLGRGCEYVASGCIRTGSGPLPERLQIVFRGVREVIQSYEPVTMGIEQVFMAKNADSALKLGQARGAAIVAAAEAGLEIAEYTATQVKQAIAGSGGAAKEQVQLMVMHLLKLTQKPQIDASDALAIALCHAHTRQTLSVHGLVGARSRGGRLRL
;
A
#
# COMPACT_ATOMS: atom_id res chain seq x y z
N MET A 1 10.97 12.47 -18.10
CA MET A 1 9.73 11.67 -17.93
C MET A 1 10.13 10.30 -17.41
N ALA A 2 9.87 10.03 -16.11
CA ALA A 2 10.13 8.70 -15.55
C ALA A 2 8.97 7.78 -15.99
N ALA A 3 9.30 6.70 -16.71
CA ALA A 3 8.29 5.79 -17.22
C ALA A 3 7.73 4.93 -16.08
N ILE A 4 6.50 5.16 -15.69
CA ILE A 4 5.72 4.25 -14.86
C ILE A 4 5.32 3.08 -15.75
N LYS A 5 5.98 1.92 -15.60
CA LYS A 5 5.50 0.68 -16.21
C LYS A 5 4.36 0.13 -15.35
N SER A 6 3.13 0.46 -15.74
CA SER A 6 1.89 -0.05 -15.14
C SER A 6 1.46 -1.32 -15.88
N CYS A 7 1.09 -2.36 -15.15
CA CYS A 7 0.33 -3.49 -15.67
C CYS A 7 -1.13 -3.25 -15.30
N ARG A 8 -1.94 -2.80 -16.26
CA ARG A 8 -3.40 -2.66 -16.09
C ARG A 8 -4.06 -4.02 -16.32
N ALA A 9 -5.05 -4.34 -15.49
CA ALA A 9 -6.00 -5.38 -15.81
C ALA A 9 -6.82 -4.95 -17.03
N ARG A 10 -7.01 -5.86 -18.00
CA ARG A 10 -7.89 -5.61 -19.14
C ARG A 10 -9.33 -5.58 -18.66
N ASP A 11 -10.05 -4.53 -19.05
CA ASP A 11 -11.47 -4.35 -18.82
C ASP A 11 -12.26 -5.60 -19.18
N ARG A 12 -13.06 -6.08 -18.23
CA ARG A 12 -14.20 -6.94 -18.48
C ARG A 12 -15.43 -6.26 -17.94
N ASN A 13 -16.23 -5.78 -18.89
CA ASN A 13 -17.65 -5.46 -18.85
C ASN A 13 -18.19 -4.77 -17.58
N GLU A 14 -18.43 -3.48 -17.74
CA GLU A 14 -19.42 -2.73 -16.98
C GLU A 14 -20.83 -3.24 -17.41
N GLU A 15 -21.47 -4.02 -16.55
CA GLU A 15 -22.91 -4.12 -16.49
C GLU A 15 -23.33 -3.96 -15.03
N GLY A 16 -24.22 -2.98 -14.82
CA GLY A 16 -24.58 -2.37 -13.57
C GLY A 16 -24.98 -3.32 -12.43
N VAL A 17 -24.48 -2.99 -11.26
CA VAL A 17 -25.16 -3.19 -9.99
C VAL A 17 -24.97 -1.92 -9.17
N GLU A 18 -25.91 -1.00 -9.36
CA GLU A 18 -26.20 0.02 -8.36
C GLU A 18 -26.87 -0.70 -7.18
N ASP A 19 -26.11 -1.02 -6.15
CA ASP A 19 -26.69 -1.42 -4.87
C ASP A 19 -26.20 -0.45 -3.81
N GLU A 20 -27.10 0.47 -3.52
CA GLU A 20 -27.04 1.57 -2.57
C GLU A 20 -27.15 0.98 -1.17
N MET A 21 -26.03 0.56 -0.56
CA MET A 21 -25.93 0.33 0.88
C MET A 21 -25.22 1.51 1.53
N ALA A 22 -25.96 2.60 1.71
CA ALA A 22 -25.55 3.71 2.55
C ALA A 22 -25.33 3.21 3.99
N ASP A 23 -24.08 3.32 4.47
CA ASP A 23 -23.75 3.14 5.87
C ASP A 23 -24.52 4.17 6.74
N ARG A 24 -25.35 3.68 7.64
CA ARG A 24 -26.14 4.48 8.62
C ARG A 24 -25.32 4.96 9.83
N SER A 25 -24.01 4.80 9.84
CA SER A 25 -23.14 5.14 10.99
C SER A 25 -22.27 6.37 10.80
N GLY A 26 -22.49 7.22 9.82
CA GLY A 26 -22.06 8.64 9.81
C GLY A 26 -20.57 8.96 10.04
N ARG A 27 -19.66 7.99 10.08
CA ARG A 27 -18.20 8.17 10.24
C ARG A 27 -17.39 6.94 9.83
N GLY A 28 -17.62 6.40 8.66
CA GLY A 28 -16.81 5.30 8.11
C GLY A 28 -16.43 5.60 6.67
N ILE A 29 -15.17 5.39 6.32
CA ILE A 29 -14.77 5.34 4.90
C ILE A 29 -15.56 4.17 4.28
N PRO A 30 -16.21 4.37 3.12
CA PRO A 30 -17.09 3.36 2.53
C PRO A 30 -16.38 2.01 2.33
N PHE A 31 -17.13 0.90 2.44
CA PHE A 31 -16.68 -0.48 2.19
C PHE A 31 -16.28 -0.69 0.74
N MET A 32 -16.02 0.16 -0.11
CA MET A 32 -15.51 0.02 -1.48
C MET A 32 -14.45 1.10 -1.73
N SER A 33 -13.46 1.16 -0.84
CA SER A 33 -12.43 2.19 -0.91
C SER A 33 -11.18 1.68 -1.62
N ILE A 34 -10.54 2.58 -2.40
CA ILE A 34 -9.23 2.33 -2.98
C ILE A 34 -8.16 2.56 -1.91
N ILE A 35 -7.28 1.59 -1.77
CA ILE A 35 -6.16 1.58 -0.82
C ILE A 35 -4.86 1.56 -1.60
N LEU A 36 -3.94 2.46 -1.24
CA LEU A 36 -2.58 2.50 -1.74
C LEU A 36 -1.63 1.85 -0.74
N GLY A 37 -0.79 0.92 -1.19
CA GLY A 37 0.35 0.40 -0.45
C GLY A 37 1.64 0.93 -1.05
N ILE A 38 2.58 1.35 -0.22
CA ILE A 38 3.91 1.82 -0.63
C ILE A 38 4.99 1.02 0.09
N ASP A 39 5.87 0.41 -0.69
CA ASP A 39 7.15 -0.14 -0.24
C ASP A 39 8.26 0.87 -0.61
N PRO A 40 8.72 1.70 0.35
CA PRO A 40 9.66 2.77 0.05
C PRO A 40 11.05 2.23 -0.23
N GLY A 41 11.67 2.70 -1.29
CA GLY A 41 13.04 2.40 -1.63
C GLY A 41 13.77 3.58 -2.25
N SER A 42 15.04 3.76 -1.90
CA SER A 42 15.82 4.91 -2.39
C SER A 42 16.19 4.83 -3.88
N ARG A 43 16.10 3.67 -4.51
CA ARG A 43 16.33 3.45 -5.96
C ARG A 43 15.08 2.97 -6.67
N ILE A 44 14.27 2.18 -6.00
CA ILE A 44 13.02 1.64 -6.50
C ILE A 44 12.02 1.75 -5.35
N THR A 45 10.91 2.43 -5.57
CA THR A 45 9.76 2.46 -4.66
C THR A 45 8.63 1.66 -5.30
N GLY A 46 8.18 0.60 -4.63
CA GLY A 46 7.03 -0.18 -5.04
C GLY A 46 5.72 0.53 -4.71
N TYR A 47 4.72 0.40 -5.57
CA TYR A 47 3.34 0.76 -5.26
C TYR A 47 2.39 -0.38 -5.61
N GLY A 48 1.35 -0.53 -4.81
CA GLY A 48 0.26 -1.48 -5.01
C GLY A 48 -1.08 -0.82 -4.69
N VAL A 49 -2.05 -0.96 -5.56
CA VAL A 49 -3.38 -0.39 -5.43
C VAL A 49 -4.39 -1.52 -5.42
N VAL A 50 -5.21 -1.56 -4.38
CA VAL A 50 -6.27 -2.55 -4.22
C VAL A 50 -7.60 -1.85 -3.93
N ARG A 51 -8.71 -2.48 -4.30
CA ARG A 51 -10.06 -2.10 -3.87
C ARG A 51 -10.47 -2.98 -2.72
N ASP A 52 -10.79 -2.38 -1.57
CA ASP A 52 -11.36 -3.07 -0.42
C ASP A 52 -12.84 -3.33 -0.66
N LEU A 53 -13.25 -4.60 -0.66
CA LEU A 53 -14.63 -5.03 -0.85
C LEU A 53 -15.33 -5.38 0.48
N GLY A 54 -14.71 -5.10 1.62
CA GLY A 54 -15.19 -5.47 2.95
C GLY A 54 -15.01 -6.96 3.29
N ARG A 55 -14.99 -7.83 2.28
CA ARG A 55 -14.72 -9.28 2.41
C ARG A 55 -13.67 -9.72 1.42
N GLY A 56 -12.47 -9.15 1.54
CA GLY A 56 -11.36 -9.37 0.62
C GLY A 56 -11.04 -8.14 -0.21
N CYS A 57 -10.11 -8.28 -1.14
CA CYS A 57 -9.64 -7.18 -1.97
C CYS A 57 -9.58 -7.58 -3.44
N GLU A 58 -9.78 -6.59 -4.30
CA GLU A 58 -9.58 -6.70 -5.74
C GLU A 58 -8.32 -5.97 -6.15
N TYR A 59 -7.56 -6.56 -7.09
CA TYR A 59 -6.40 -5.92 -7.69
C TYR A 59 -6.82 -4.78 -8.62
N VAL A 60 -6.22 -3.61 -8.44
CA VAL A 60 -6.43 -2.46 -9.35
C VAL A 60 -5.18 -2.20 -10.17
N ALA A 61 -4.03 -2.00 -9.52
CA ALA A 61 -2.77 -1.72 -10.19
C ALA A 61 -1.57 -2.02 -9.28
N SER A 62 -0.42 -2.21 -9.88
CA SER A 62 0.86 -2.22 -9.16
C SER A 62 2.01 -1.87 -10.08
N GLY A 63 3.12 -1.41 -9.51
CA GLY A 63 4.31 -1.09 -10.27
C GLY A 63 5.43 -0.54 -9.43
N CYS A 64 6.43 0.02 -10.10
CA CYS A 64 7.65 0.53 -9.48
C CYS A 64 7.99 1.91 -10.00
N ILE A 65 8.27 2.83 -9.08
CA ILE A 65 8.84 4.15 -9.34
C ILE A 65 10.36 4.02 -9.28
N ARG A 66 11.04 4.18 -10.42
CA ARG A 66 12.50 4.04 -10.54
C ARG A 66 13.15 5.40 -10.54
N THR A 67 14.06 5.65 -9.59
CA THR A 67 14.69 6.96 -9.40
C THR A 67 16.00 7.13 -10.17
N GLY A 68 16.55 6.04 -10.71
CA GLY A 68 17.85 6.08 -11.38
C GLY A 68 19.03 6.28 -10.42
N SER A 69 20.16 6.79 -10.95
CA SER A 69 21.43 6.98 -10.22
C SER A 69 21.82 8.43 -9.98
N GLY A 70 20.93 9.38 -10.26
CA GLY A 70 21.16 10.81 -10.08
C GLY A 70 21.35 11.24 -8.60
N PRO A 71 21.62 12.53 -8.38
CA PRO A 71 21.73 13.11 -7.04
C PRO A 71 20.48 12.84 -6.18
N LEU A 72 20.69 12.71 -4.87
CA LEU A 72 19.62 12.36 -3.96
C LEU A 72 18.39 13.30 -4.03
N PRO A 73 18.52 14.63 -4.11
CA PRO A 73 17.36 15.53 -4.23
C PRO A 73 16.48 15.22 -5.46
N GLU A 74 17.10 14.95 -6.61
CA GLU A 74 16.37 14.60 -7.84
C GLU A 74 15.63 13.27 -7.68
N ARG A 75 16.27 12.29 -7.03
CA ARG A 75 15.66 10.99 -6.76
C ARG A 75 14.46 11.12 -5.83
N LEU A 76 14.56 11.93 -4.77
CA LEU A 76 13.43 12.21 -3.87
C LEU A 76 12.28 12.90 -4.60
N GLN A 77 12.59 13.83 -5.51
CA GLN A 77 11.58 14.48 -6.34
C GLN A 77 10.86 13.47 -7.26
N ILE A 78 11.59 12.48 -7.81
CA ILE A 78 11.00 11.41 -8.63
C ILE A 78 10.05 10.55 -7.78
N VAL A 79 10.45 10.17 -6.54
CA VAL A 79 9.57 9.43 -5.64
C VAL A 79 8.31 10.23 -5.35
N PHE A 80 8.45 11.48 -4.94
CA PHE A 80 7.33 12.37 -4.62
C PHE A 80 6.35 12.51 -5.80
N ARG A 81 6.86 12.82 -6.99
CA ARG A 81 6.04 12.98 -8.21
C ARG A 81 5.36 11.66 -8.61
N GLY A 82 6.10 10.55 -8.56
CA GLY A 82 5.56 9.25 -8.90
C GLY A 82 4.44 8.81 -7.97
N VAL A 83 4.57 9.03 -6.66
CA VAL A 83 3.48 8.75 -5.70
C VAL A 83 2.28 9.66 -5.96
N ARG A 84 2.48 10.95 -6.21
CA ARG A 84 1.39 11.86 -6.60
C ARG A 84 0.67 11.41 -7.86
N GLU A 85 1.40 10.97 -8.88
CA GLU A 85 0.82 10.47 -10.13
C GLU A 85 -0.04 9.21 -9.89
N VAL A 86 0.42 8.29 -9.04
CA VAL A 86 -0.37 7.13 -8.62
C VAL A 86 -1.64 7.57 -7.88
N ILE A 87 -1.53 8.51 -6.93
CA ILE A 87 -2.67 9.04 -6.19
C ILE A 87 -3.69 9.69 -7.13
N GLN A 88 -3.25 10.51 -8.07
CA GLN A 88 -4.11 11.17 -9.04
C GLN A 88 -4.78 10.20 -10.02
N SER A 89 -4.10 9.08 -10.34
CA SER A 89 -4.60 8.09 -11.31
C SER A 89 -5.63 7.13 -10.74
N TYR A 90 -5.54 6.83 -9.43
CA TYR A 90 -6.36 5.78 -8.79
C TYR A 90 -7.23 6.30 -7.64
N GLU A 91 -7.06 7.55 -7.24
CA GLU A 91 -7.85 8.25 -6.20
C GLU A 91 -8.00 7.43 -4.90
N PRO A 92 -6.89 6.91 -4.31
CA PRO A 92 -6.98 6.19 -3.06
C PRO A 92 -7.44 7.13 -1.93
N VAL A 93 -8.19 6.59 -0.96
CA VAL A 93 -8.64 7.36 0.21
C VAL A 93 -7.70 7.21 1.41
N THR A 94 -6.83 6.20 1.38
CA THR A 94 -5.89 5.91 2.47
C THR A 94 -4.65 5.19 1.93
N MET A 95 -3.54 5.28 2.67
CA MET A 95 -2.27 4.68 2.31
C MET A 95 -1.67 3.87 3.47
N GLY A 96 -1.26 2.64 3.18
CA GLY A 96 -0.34 1.87 4.01
C GLY A 96 1.10 2.05 3.54
N ILE A 97 2.05 2.19 4.48
CA ILE A 97 3.48 2.29 4.16
C ILE A 97 4.32 1.47 5.13
N GLU A 98 5.42 0.87 4.63
CA GLU A 98 6.32 0.13 5.50
C GLU A 98 7.14 1.05 6.41
N GLN A 99 7.27 0.63 7.69
CA GLN A 99 8.18 1.26 8.64
C GLN A 99 9.62 0.85 8.32
N VAL A 100 10.51 1.83 8.33
CA VAL A 100 11.94 1.60 8.18
C VAL A 100 12.56 1.43 9.56
N PHE A 101 13.24 0.29 9.81
CA PHE A 101 14.12 0.08 10.95
C PHE A 101 15.58 0.27 10.53
N MET A 102 16.43 0.62 11.51
CA MET A 102 17.86 0.79 11.29
C MET A 102 18.45 -0.49 10.68
N ALA A 103 18.90 -0.40 9.44
CA ALA A 103 19.66 -1.45 8.78
C ALA A 103 21.12 -1.42 9.26
N LYS A 104 21.88 -2.49 8.97
CA LYS A 104 23.33 -2.59 9.27
C LYS A 104 24.17 -1.44 8.69
N ASN A 105 23.67 -0.75 7.67
CA ASN A 105 24.33 0.39 7.02
C ASN A 105 23.50 1.67 7.24
N ALA A 106 24.05 2.58 8.05
CA ALA A 106 23.38 3.84 8.39
C ALA A 106 23.11 4.75 7.19
N ASP A 107 24.02 4.84 6.21
CA ASP A 107 23.83 5.64 5.00
C ASP A 107 22.65 5.14 4.16
N SER A 108 22.53 3.82 4.00
CA SER A 108 21.38 3.22 3.32
C SER A 108 20.07 3.46 4.07
N ALA A 109 20.08 3.35 5.40
CA ALA A 109 18.90 3.61 6.24
C ALA A 109 18.46 5.08 6.14
N LEU A 110 19.39 6.03 6.14
CA LEU A 110 19.10 7.46 5.95
C LEU A 110 18.47 7.73 4.60
N LYS A 111 19.05 7.21 3.51
CA LYS A 111 18.52 7.37 2.15
C LYS A 111 17.13 6.75 2.00
N LEU A 112 16.90 5.61 2.65
CA LEU A 112 15.59 4.94 2.67
C LEU A 112 14.56 5.77 3.46
N GLY A 113 14.92 6.28 4.63
CA GLY A 113 14.07 7.16 5.42
C GLY A 113 13.68 8.44 4.68
N GLN A 114 14.62 9.03 3.91
CA GLN A 114 14.35 10.19 3.08
C GLN A 114 13.36 9.88 1.93
N ALA A 115 13.55 8.75 1.23
CA ALA A 115 12.62 8.31 0.19
C ALA A 115 11.22 8.03 0.76
N ARG A 116 11.15 7.39 1.94
CA ARG A 116 9.91 7.19 2.68
C ARG A 116 9.25 8.52 3.05
N GLY A 117 10.02 9.48 3.54
CA GLY A 117 9.52 10.83 3.84
C GLY A 117 8.91 11.51 2.62
N ALA A 118 9.55 11.41 1.45
CA ALA A 118 9.02 11.95 0.19
C ALA A 118 7.66 11.31 -0.19
N ALA A 119 7.52 9.99 -0.02
CA ALA A 119 6.25 9.30 -0.26
C ALA A 119 5.15 9.72 0.73
N ILE A 120 5.48 9.85 2.02
CA ILE A 120 4.55 10.32 3.06
C ILE A 120 4.06 11.74 2.76
N VAL A 121 4.97 12.67 2.42
CA VAL A 121 4.60 14.05 2.11
C VAL A 121 3.67 14.12 0.91
N ALA A 122 3.92 13.32 -0.15
CA ALA A 122 3.05 13.25 -1.31
C ALA A 122 1.62 12.80 -0.95
N ALA A 123 1.48 11.81 -0.05
CA ALA A 123 0.19 11.31 0.40
C ALA A 123 -0.51 12.31 1.36
N ALA A 124 0.23 12.92 2.28
CA ALA A 124 -0.28 13.91 3.21
C ALA A 124 -0.78 15.18 2.50
N GLU A 125 -0.05 15.66 1.47
CA GLU A 125 -0.48 16.78 0.63
C GLU A 125 -1.79 16.50 -0.11
N ALA A 126 -2.01 15.23 -0.49
CA ALA A 126 -3.26 14.78 -1.09
C ALA A 126 -4.39 14.50 -0.08
N GLY A 127 -4.13 14.66 1.23
CA GLY A 127 -5.12 14.48 2.29
C GLY A 127 -5.40 13.01 2.65
N LEU A 128 -4.54 12.07 2.26
CA LEU A 128 -4.73 10.66 2.58
C LEU A 128 -4.47 10.39 4.07
N GLU A 129 -5.29 9.52 4.67
CA GLU A 129 -4.95 8.89 5.94
C GLU A 129 -3.78 7.91 5.72
N ILE A 130 -2.75 7.97 6.58
CA ILE A 130 -1.53 7.18 6.44
C ILE A 130 -1.38 6.25 7.63
N ALA A 131 -1.28 4.94 7.36
CA ALA A 131 -0.99 3.91 8.34
C ALA A 131 0.38 3.27 8.07
N GLU A 132 1.10 2.97 9.16
CA GLU A 132 2.45 2.43 9.09
C GLU A 132 2.49 0.99 9.59
N TYR A 133 3.20 0.12 8.88
CA TYR A 133 3.31 -1.30 9.17
C TYR A 133 4.75 -1.76 9.22
N THR A 134 5.09 -2.60 10.20
CA THR A 134 6.38 -3.31 10.20
C THR A 134 6.34 -4.47 9.21
N ALA A 135 7.50 -4.88 8.69
CA ALA A 135 7.62 -6.06 7.85
C ALA A 135 7.02 -7.32 8.52
N THR A 136 7.17 -7.46 9.83
CA THR A 136 6.58 -8.57 10.61
C THR A 136 5.05 -8.53 10.60
N GLN A 137 4.45 -7.35 10.75
CA GLN A 137 2.99 -7.19 10.68
C GLN A 137 2.45 -7.52 9.30
N VAL A 138 3.12 -7.05 8.23
CA VAL A 138 2.75 -7.37 6.85
C VAL A 138 2.79 -8.89 6.62
N LYS A 139 3.90 -9.56 7.00
CA LYS A 139 4.05 -11.02 6.87
C LYS A 139 2.98 -11.77 7.64
N GLN A 140 2.71 -11.37 8.88
CA GLN A 140 1.67 -11.97 9.71
C GLN A 140 0.28 -11.84 9.08
N ALA A 141 -0.04 -10.67 8.55
CA ALA A 141 -1.36 -10.41 7.94
C ALA A 141 -1.58 -11.20 6.64
N ILE A 142 -0.51 -11.44 5.86
CA ILE A 142 -0.61 -12.03 4.53
C ILE A 142 -0.37 -13.54 4.56
N ALA A 143 0.63 -14.00 5.30
CA ALA A 143 1.05 -15.40 5.31
C ALA A 143 0.76 -16.12 6.65
N GLY A 144 0.10 -15.45 7.60
CA GLY A 144 -0.22 -16.02 8.90
C GLY A 144 0.98 -16.18 9.84
N SER A 145 2.18 -15.79 9.41
CA SER A 145 3.43 -15.89 10.20
C SER A 145 4.34 -14.71 9.94
N GLY A 146 4.76 -14.02 11.00
CA GLY A 146 5.70 -12.90 10.91
C GLY A 146 7.11 -13.32 10.44
N GLY A 147 7.45 -14.60 10.49
CA GLY A 147 8.70 -15.20 10.00
C GLY A 147 8.62 -15.72 8.56
N ALA A 148 7.51 -15.51 7.85
CA ALA A 148 7.32 -16.02 6.49
C ALA A 148 8.43 -15.55 5.53
N ALA A 149 8.84 -16.44 4.62
CA ALA A 149 9.79 -16.10 3.56
C ALA A 149 9.15 -15.15 2.54
N LYS A 150 9.95 -14.32 1.85
CA LYS A 150 9.45 -13.37 0.84
C LYS A 150 8.65 -14.07 -0.26
N GLU A 151 9.12 -15.20 -0.73
CA GLU A 151 8.48 -16.00 -1.76
C GLU A 151 7.09 -16.48 -1.33
N GLN A 152 6.92 -16.84 -0.07
CA GLN A 152 5.64 -17.24 0.50
C GLN A 152 4.67 -16.07 0.55
N VAL A 153 5.13 -14.90 0.98
CA VAL A 153 4.30 -13.67 0.98
C VAL A 153 3.85 -13.34 -0.44
N GLN A 154 4.77 -13.39 -1.41
CA GLN A 154 4.46 -13.11 -2.81
C GLN A 154 3.43 -14.10 -3.39
N LEU A 155 3.55 -15.39 -3.10
CA LEU A 155 2.56 -16.40 -3.51
C LEU A 155 1.18 -16.12 -2.89
N MET A 156 1.14 -15.74 -1.62
CA MET A 156 -0.10 -15.37 -0.95
C MET A 156 -0.74 -14.12 -1.54
N VAL A 157 0.04 -13.08 -1.86
CA VAL A 157 -0.45 -11.89 -2.59
C VAL A 157 -1.09 -12.28 -3.92
N MET A 158 -0.42 -13.14 -4.70
CA MET A 158 -0.96 -13.64 -5.96
C MET A 158 -2.27 -14.39 -5.77
N HIS A 159 -2.35 -15.24 -4.75
CA HIS A 159 -3.54 -16.00 -4.44
C HIS A 159 -4.71 -15.11 -3.99
N LEU A 160 -4.47 -14.21 -3.05
CA LEU A 160 -5.48 -13.30 -2.49
C LEU A 160 -6.07 -12.36 -3.54
N LEU A 161 -5.23 -11.86 -4.46
CA LEU A 161 -5.63 -10.97 -5.54
C LEU A 161 -5.92 -11.68 -6.87
N LYS A 162 -5.89 -13.02 -6.89
CA LYS A 162 -6.15 -13.87 -8.08
C LYS A 162 -5.30 -13.46 -9.29
N LEU A 163 -4.04 -13.11 -9.06
CA LEU A 163 -3.14 -12.66 -10.12
C LEU A 163 -2.67 -13.85 -10.96
N THR A 164 -2.73 -13.71 -12.28
CA THR A 164 -2.25 -14.71 -13.23
C THR A 164 -0.75 -14.55 -13.58
N GLN A 165 -0.20 -13.37 -13.30
CA GLN A 165 1.21 -13.05 -13.54
C GLN A 165 1.87 -12.59 -12.24
N LYS A 166 3.13 -12.97 -12.08
CA LYS A 166 3.94 -12.59 -10.92
C LYS A 166 4.34 -11.12 -11.01
N PRO A 167 3.96 -10.26 -10.05
CA PRO A 167 4.41 -8.88 -10.00
C PRO A 167 5.93 -8.79 -9.77
N GLN A 168 6.54 -7.65 -10.09
CA GLN A 168 7.90 -7.34 -9.64
C GLN A 168 7.96 -7.36 -8.11
N ILE A 169 9.12 -7.69 -7.55
CA ILE A 169 9.29 -7.89 -6.10
C ILE A 169 8.79 -6.67 -5.31
N ASP A 170 9.30 -5.48 -5.61
CA ASP A 170 8.91 -4.24 -4.90
C ASP A 170 7.40 -3.93 -5.05
N ALA A 171 6.82 -4.20 -6.22
CA ALA A 171 5.38 -4.06 -6.46
C ALA A 171 4.56 -5.10 -5.66
N SER A 172 5.08 -6.31 -5.51
CA SER A 172 4.45 -7.35 -4.71
C SER A 172 4.50 -7.03 -3.21
N ASP A 173 5.64 -6.49 -2.73
CA ASP A 173 5.80 -6.05 -1.35
C ASP A 173 4.81 -4.88 -1.05
N ALA A 174 4.65 -3.94 -1.98
CA ALA A 174 3.66 -2.86 -1.88
C ALA A 174 2.20 -3.36 -1.89
N LEU A 175 1.86 -4.37 -2.71
CA LEU A 175 0.56 -5.02 -2.67
C LEU A 175 0.31 -5.72 -1.33
N ALA A 176 1.33 -6.37 -0.76
CA ALA A 176 1.24 -6.98 0.58
C ALA A 176 0.92 -5.93 1.65
N ILE A 177 1.53 -4.74 1.58
CA ILE A 177 1.25 -3.62 2.48
C ILE A 177 -0.20 -3.12 2.31
N ALA A 178 -0.68 -2.97 1.07
CA ALA A 178 -2.05 -2.56 0.80
C ALA A 178 -3.07 -3.56 1.37
N LEU A 179 -2.85 -4.86 1.18
CA LEU A 179 -3.66 -5.94 1.74
C LEU A 179 -3.62 -5.96 3.27
N CYS A 180 -2.44 -5.79 3.89
CA CYS A 180 -2.28 -5.69 5.33
C CYS A 180 -3.11 -4.52 5.89
N HIS A 181 -3.08 -3.37 5.20
CA HIS A 181 -3.87 -2.21 5.59
C HIS A 181 -5.37 -2.46 5.47
N ALA A 182 -5.84 -3.08 4.37
CA ALA A 182 -7.23 -3.47 4.21
C ALA A 182 -7.70 -4.41 5.32
N HIS A 183 -6.97 -5.49 5.62
CA HIS A 183 -7.30 -6.44 6.68
C HIS A 183 -7.36 -5.77 8.06
N THR A 184 -6.43 -4.86 8.35
CA THR A 184 -6.42 -4.12 9.62
C THR A 184 -7.67 -3.25 9.75
N ARG A 185 -8.05 -2.53 8.70
CA ARG A 185 -9.26 -1.71 8.68
C ARG A 185 -10.53 -2.53 8.83
N GLN A 186 -10.65 -3.65 8.12
CA GLN A 186 -11.77 -4.58 8.23
C GLN A 186 -11.92 -5.10 9.67
N THR A 187 -10.81 -5.48 10.30
CA THR A 187 -10.81 -5.94 11.70
C THR A 187 -11.26 -4.85 12.66
N LEU A 188 -10.76 -3.61 12.51
CA LEU A 188 -11.16 -2.48 13.36
C LEU A 188 -12.63 -2.12 13.18
N SER A 189 -13.17 -2.20 11.98
CA SER A 189 -14.60 -1.93 11.71
C SER A 189 -15.52 -2.96 12.35
N VAL A 190 -15.16 -4.25 12.29
CA VAL A 190 -15.94 -5.35 12.91
C VAL A 190 -15.99 -5.21 14.44
N HIS A 191 -14.94 -4.70 15.07
CA HIS A 191 -14.88 -4.51 16.53
C HIS A 191 -15.41 -3.15 17.01
N GLY A 192 -16.01 -2.34 16.12
CA GLY A 192 -16.51 -1.00 16.47
C GLY A 192 -15.43 0.01 16.88
N LEU A 193 -14.16 -0.29 16.59
CA LEU A 193 -12.98 0.48 16.98
C LEU A 193 -12.52 1.43 15.87
N VAL A 194 -13.44 1.92 15.07
CA VAL A 194 -13.16 2.91 14.01
C VAL A 194 -12.60 4.18 14.67
N GLY A 195 -11.33 4.48 14.38
CA GLY A 195 -10.59 5.60 14.98
C GLY A 195 -9.50 5.20 15.99
N ALA A 196 -9.41 3.92 16.36
CA ALA A 196 -8.33 3.42 17.21
C ALA A 196 -7.01 3.34 16.41
N ARG A 197 -5.97 4.02 16.91
CA ARG A 197 -4.61 3.95 16.32
C ARG A 197 -3.86 2.76 16.92
N SER A 198 -3.43 1.82 16.09
CA SER A 198 -2.50 0.78 16.52
C SER A 198 -1.10 1.38 16.71
N ARG A 199 -0.60 1.41 17.94
CA ARG A 199 0.80 1.69 18.26
C ARG A 199 1.47 0.41 18.76
N GLY A 200 2.47 -0.08 18.01
CA GLY A 200 3.34 -1.16 18.49
C GLY A 200 2.65 -2.51 18.72
N GLY A 201 1.68 -2.89 17.87
CA GLY A 201 1.05 -4.21 17.92
C GLY A 201 0.05 -4.42 19.08
N ARG A 202 -0.24 -3.39 19.87
CA ARG A 202 -1.32 -3.41 20.88
C ARG A 202 -2.34 -2.35 20.56
N LEU A 203 -3.61 -2.76 20.46
CA LEU A 203 -4.75 -1.84 20.47
C LEU A 203 -4.77 -1.09 21.82
N ARG A 204 -4.70 0.24 21.76
CA ARG A 204 -5.06 1.09 22.91
C ARG A 204 -6.36 1.82 22.54
N LEU A 205 -7.34 1.61 23.38
CA LEU A 205 -8.60 2.35 23.41
C LEU A 205 -8.35 3.77 23.87
#